data_2ae6eae6118103529fdecaa7c2fe9b93
#
_entry.id   2ae6eae6118103529fdecaa7c2fe9b93
#
_cell.length_a   1.000
_cell.length_b   1.000
_cell.length_c   1.000
_cell.angle_alpha   90.00
_cell.angle_beta   90.00
_cell.angle_gamma   90.00
#
_symmetry.space_group_name_H-M   'P 1'
#
loop_
_entity.id
_entity.type
_entity.pdbx_description
1 polymer ?
#
loop_
_entity_poly.entity_id
_entity_poly.type
_entity_poly.pdbx_seq_one_letter_code
_entity_poly.pdbx_strand_id
1 'polypeptide(L)'
;IVDVAGGSYYIEELTQNIAEAAWKLFLETQEQGGYIEALKKGFVQAAVKATAQARDLAIAQRKENFVGVNQFPNFNEKIDRQLCACIFEPEDETAEGAEIETLKPYRGPAAFEAMRLKTDAFSAKNGRPVVYMFPMGNLAMRKARAQFACNFFACAGFEVKDNNGFKTVDEGVQACLDNKAAIVVLC
;
A
#
# COMPACT_ATOMS: atom_id res chain seq x y z
N ILE A 1 34.15 -11.62 -7.60
CA ILE A 1 33.45 -11.66 -8.90
C ILE A 1 32.90 -10.26 -9.13
N VAL A 2 33.38 -9.60 -10.19
CA VAL A 2 33.05 -8.17 -10.45
C VAL A 2 31.69 -8.06 -11.18
N ASP A 3 31.40 -8.98 -12.08
CA ASP A 3 30.13 -9.05 -12.82
C ASP A 3 29.66 -10.50 -12.92
N VAL A 4 28.70 -10.86 -12.08
CA VAL A 4 28.17 -12.22 -11.98
C VAL A 4 27.23 -12.57 -13.15
N ALA A 5 26.73 -11.60 -13.88
CA ALA A 5 25.76 -11.74 -14.98
C ALA A 5 26.37 -11.42 -16.36
N GLY A 6 27.66 -11.10 -16.42
CA GLY A 6 28.37 -10.75 -17.65
C GLY A 6 28.20 -11.79 -18.74
N GLY A 7 27.80 -11.34 -19.94
CA GLY A 7 27.49 -12.20 -21.10
C GLY A 7 26.11 -12.84 -21.09
N SER A 8 25.26 -12.60 -20.11
CA SER A 8 23.84 -12.97 -20.17
C SER A 8 23.11 -12.08 -21.16
N TYR A 9 22.60 -12.63 -22.26
CA TYR A 9 21.90 -11.87 -23.30
C TYR A 9 20.78 -10.98 -22.73
N TYR A 10 19.96 -11.52 -21.83
CA TYR A 10 18.88 -10.79 -21.20
C TYR A 10 19.38 -9.61 -20.36
N ILE A 11 20.41 -9.81 -19.56
CA ILE A 11 20.95 -8.76 -18.68
C ILE A 11 21.66 -7.68 -19.50
N GLU A 12 22.41 -8.05 -20.54
CA GLU A 12 23.07 -7.09 -21.43
C GLU A 12 22.04 -6.23 -22.16
N GLU A 13 20.99 -6.85 -22.73
CA GLU A 13 19.91 -6.13 -23.41
C GLU A 13 19.14 -5.22 -22.43
N LEU A 14 18.82 -5.70 -21.25
CA LEU A 14 18.15 -4.89 -20.22
C LEU A 14 19.02 -3.68 -19.81
N THR A 15 20.31 -3.89 -19.64
CA THR A 15 21.26 -2.83 -19.30
C THR A 15 21.32 -1.76 -20.41
N GLN A 16 21.37 -2.20 -21.66
CA GLN A 16 21.35 -1.29 -22.81
C GLN A 16 20.04 -0.49 -22.87
N ASN A 17 18.90 -1.14 -22.72
CA ASN A 17 17.59 -0.49 -22.76
C ASN A 17 17.44 0.55 -21.62
N ILE A 18 17.93 0.24 -20.41
CA ILE A 18 17.93 1.18 -19.29
C ILE A 18 18.85 2.39 -19.60
N ALA A 19 20.04 2.14 -20.16
CA ALA A 19 20.97 3.19 -20.53
C ALA A 19 20.38 4.13 -21.58
N GLU A 20 19.73 3.58 -22.62
CA GLU A 20 19.08 4.37 -23.66
C GLU A 20 17.91 5.20 -23.12
N ALA A 21 17.06 4.61 -22.23
CA ALA A 21 15.97 5.32 -21.60
C ALA A 21 16.47 6.45 -20.69
N ALA A 22 17.52 6.20 -19.92
CA ALA A 22 18.16 7.22 -19.07
C ALA A 22 18.77 8.33 -19.90
N TRP A 23 19.44 8.00 -21.00
CA TRP A 23 20.03 8.98 -21.93
C TRP A 23 18.96 9.86 -22.59
N LYS A 24 17.86 9.28 -23.02
CA LYS A 24 16.71 10.01 -23.55
C LYS A 24 16.17 11.02 -22.55
N LEU A 25 15.94 10.60 -21.30
CA LEU A 25 15.46 11.48 -20.23
C LEU A 25 16.45 12.60 -19.91
N PHE A 26 17.75 12.31 -19.98
CA PHE A 26 18.80 13.32 -19.86
C PHE A 26 18.70 14.38 -20.97
N LEU A 27 18.55 13.97 -22.23
CA LEU A 27 18.40 14.89 -23.38
C LEU A 27 17.14 15.74 -23.24
N GLU A 28 16.00 15.14 -22.87
CA GLU A 28 14.75 15.88 -22.61
C GLU A 28 14.93 16.96 -21.53
N THR A 29 15.72 16.64 -20.48
CA THR A 29 16.06 17.60 -19.42
C THR A 29 16.95 18.73 -19.96
N GLN A 30 17.91 18.42 -20.85
CA GLN A 30 18.76 19.44 -21.49
C GLN A 30 17.94 20.37 -22.39
N GLU A 31 16.94 19.87 -23.10
CA GLU A 31 16.03 20.65 -23.93
C GLU A 31 15.22 21.68 -23.11
N GLN A 32 14.97 21.39 -21.81
CA GLN A 32 14.35 22.38 -20.91
C GLN A 32 15.26 23.57 -20.54
N GLY A 33 16.52 23.56 -20.94
CA GLY A 33 17.53 24.53 -20.55
C GLY A 33 18.49 24.03 -19.48
N GLY A 34 18.57 22.72 -19.29
CA GLY A 34 19.35 22.04 -18.25
C GLY A 34 18.58 21.77 -16.97
N TYR A 35 19.21 21.04 -16.04
CA TYR A 35 18.56 20.52 -14.85
C TYR A 35 17.92 21.60 -13.96
N ILE A 36 18.60 22.72 -13.72
CA ILE A 36 18.10 23.81 -12.86
C ILE A 36 16.84 24.46 -13.46
N GLU A 37 16.86 24.72 -14.77
CA GLU A 37 15.70 25.30 -15.46
C GLU A 37 14.55 24.31 -15.55
N ALA A 38 14.83 23.01 -15.71
CA ALA A 38 13.83 21.95 -15.66
C ALA A 38 13.15 21.87 -14.27
N LEU A 39 13.91 22.03 -13.18
CA LEU A 39 13.36 22.11 -11.82
C LEU A 39 12.48 23.34 -11.62
N LYS A 40 12.94 24.54 -12.07
CA LYS A 40 12.14 25.77 -11.97
C LYS A 40 10.83 25.70 -12.74
N LYS A 41 10.84 25.02 -13.89
CA LYS A 41 9.64 24.78 -14.72
C LYS A 41 8.72 23.68 -14.17
N GLY A 42 9.12 22.97 -13.12
CA GLY A 42 8.35 21.84 -12.56
C GLY A 42 8.39 20.56 -13.40
N PHE A 43 9.27 20.47 -14.40
CA PHE A 43 9.38 19.31 -15.30
C PHE A 43 9.73 18.02 -14.53
N VAL A 44 10.73 18.11 -13.65
CA VAL A 44 11.17 16.97 -12.83
C VAL A 44 10.07 16.58 -11.82
N GLN A 45 9.48 17.59 -11.16
CA GLN A 45 8.40 17.38 -10.17
C GLN A 45 7.18 16.72 -10.80
N ALA A 46 6.79 17.12 -12.00
CA ALA A 46 5.67 16.51 -12.74
C ALA A 46 5.93 15.03 -13.06
N ALA A 47 7.13 14.68 -13.51
CA ALA A 47 7.52 13.31 -13.81
C ALA A 47 7.52 12.41 -12.54
N VAL A 48 8.10 12.92 -11.45
CA VAL A 48 8.10 12.22 -10.16
C VAL A 48 6.67 12.03 -9.63
N LYS A 49 5.83 13.07 -9.69
CA LYS A 49 4.44 13.03 -9.26
C LYS A 49 3.61 12.02 -10.06
N ALA A 50 3.79 11.96 -11.36
CA ALA A 50 3.12 10.99 -12.22
C ALA A 50 3.50 9.55 -11.85
N THR A 51 4.79 9.30 -11.61
CA THR A 51 5.30 7.98 -11.17
C THR A 51 4.76 7.61 -9.79
N ALA A 52 4.74 8.54 -8.84
CA ALA A 52 4.19 8.33 -7.50
C ALA A 52 2.69 7.98 -7.56
N GLN A 53 1.89 8.70 -8.35
CA GLN A 53 0.46 8.41 -8.51
C GLN A 53 0.20 7.02 -9.11
N ALA A 54 0.97 6.63 -10.13
CA ALA A 54 0.87 5.31 -10.72
C ALA A 54 1.21 4.20 -9.72
N ARG A 55 2.23 4.43 -8.90
CA ARG A 55 2.67 3.53 -7.84
C ARG A 55 1.64 3.43 -6.72
N ASP A 56 1.08 4.54 -6.26
CA ASP A 56 0.02 4.56 -5.25
C ASP A 56 -1.20 3.73 -5.70
N LEU A 57 -1.59 3.86 -6.96
CA LEU A 57 -2.66 3.07 -7.52
C LEU A 57 -2.32 1.57 -7.56
N ALA A 58 -1.10 1.22 -7.92
CA ALA A 58 -0.63 -0.17 -7.92
C ALA A 58 -0.62 -0.76 -6.51
N ILE A 59 -0.19 0.01 -5.51
CA ILE A 59 -0.20 -0.38 -4.09
C ILE A 59 -1.64 -0.55 -3.59
N ALA A 60 -2.53 0.41 -3.88
CA ALA A 60 -3.93 0.35 -3.48
C ALA A 60 -4.66 -0.85 -4.11
N GLN A 61 -4.34 -1.19 -5.36
CA GLN A 61 -4.85 -2.35 -6.06
C GLN A 61 -4.15 -3.67 -5.69
N ARG A 62 -3.16 -3.62 -4.79
CA ARG A 62 -2.35 -4.78 -4.37
C ARG A 62 -1.59 -5.44 -5.53
N LYS A 63 -1.28 -4.69 -6.58
CA LYS A 63 -0.39 -5.11 -7.68
C LYS A 63 1.08 -4.98 -7.29
N GLU A 64 1.42 -3.97 -6.50
CA GLU A 64 2.70 -3.85 -5.82
C GLU A 64 2.51 -4.26 -4.36
N ASN A 65 3.23 -5.30 -3.93
CA ASN A 65 3.05 -5.91 -2.61
C ASN A 65 4.10 -5.43 -1.63
N PHE A 66 3.64 -4.84 -0.54
CA PHE A 66 4.43 -4.59 0.68
C PHE A 66 4.04 -5.64 1.71
N VAL A 67 4.90 -6.66 1.89
CA VAL A 67 4.66 -7.74 2.84
C VAL A 67 4.52 -7.18 4.25
N GLY A 68 3.45 -7.59 4.93
CA GLY A 68 3.10 -7.09 6.25
C GLY A 68 2.26 -5.80 6.25
N VAL A 69 2.13 -5.11 5.11
CA VAL A 69 1.37 -3.86 4.97
C VAL A 69 0.07 -4.08 4.20
N ASN A 70 0.16 -4.26 2.87
CA ASN A 70 -1.02 -4.49 2.03
C ASN A 70 -1.22 -5.95 1.64
N GLN A 71 -0.28 -6.84 2.02
CA GLN A 71 -0.35 -8.29 1.88
C GLN A 71 0.29 -8.96 3.09
N PHE A 72 -0.25 -10.12 3.48
CA PHE A 72 0.26 -10.95 4.57
C PHE A 72 0.45 -10.18 5.89
N PRO A 73 -0.59 -9.46 6.38
CA PRO A 73 -0.47 -8.69 7.61
C PRO A 73 -0.31 -9.61 8.82
N ASN A 74 0.41 -9.15 9.83
CA ASN A 74 0.38 -9.78 11.14
C ASN A 74 -0.90 -9.34 11.88
N PHE A 75 -1.81 -10.29 12.13
CA PHE A 75 -3.11 -10.04 12.77
C PHE A 75 -2.99 -9.48 14.20
N ASN A 76 -1.89 -9.75 14.89
CA ASN A 76 -1.67 -9.35 16.28
C ASN A 76 -0.76 -8.13 16.43
N GLU A 77 -0.22 -7.62 15.32
CA GLU A 77 0.67 -6.48 15.34
C GLU A 77 -0.04 -5.21 15.82
N LYS A 78 0.66 -4.46 16.65
CA LYS A 78 0.31 -3.08 16.98
C LYS A 78 1.46 -2.19 16.55
N ILE A 79 1.14 -1.09 15.88
CA ILE A 79 2.16 -0.12 15.50
C ILE A 79 2.71 0.52 16.78
N ASP A 80 4.01 0.42 16.98
CA ASP A 80 4.67 0.96 18.16
C ASP A 80 4.59 2.50 18.15
N ARG A 81 4.46 3.09 19.34
CA ARG A 81 4.33 4.54 19.57
C ARG A 81 5.57 5.34 19.15
N GLN A 82 6.65 4.68 18.77
CA GLN A 82 7.90 5.31 18.35
C GLN A 82 7.89 5.81 16.89
N LEU A 83 6.82 5.59 16.14
CA LEU A 83 6.72 6.14 14.78
C LEU A 83 6.52 7.66 14.84
N CYS A 84 7.42 8.38 14.18
CA CYS A 84 7.32 9.81 14.05
C CYS A 84 6.09 10.18 13.19
N ALA A 85 5.23 11.06 13.69
CA ALA A 85 4.07 11.56 12.95
C ALA A 85 4.47 12.24 11.64
N CYS A 86 5.67 12.81 11.56
CA CYS A 86 6.23 13.42 10.35
C CYS A 86 6.34 12.48 9.14
N ILE A 87 6.31 11.14 9.37
CA ILE A 87 6.31 10.15 8.29
C ILE A 87 4.98 10.17 7.51
N PHE A 88 3.88 10.52 8.18
CA PHE A 88 2.53 10.49 7.61
C PHE A 88 2.04 11.86 7.15
N GLU A 89 2.55 12.90 7.75
CA GLU A 89 2.26 14.29 7.45
C GLU A 89 3.59 15.03 7.24
N PRO A 90 4.27 14.82 6.11
CA PRO A 90 5.49 15.56 5.82
C PRO A 90 5.16 17.05 5.79
N GLU A 91 5.87 17.83 6.61
CA GLU A 91 5.75 19.27 6.61
C GLU A 91 6.03 19.80 5.20
N ASP A 92 5.25 20.78 4.77
CA ASP A 92 5.45 21.45 3.50
C ASP A 92 6.61 22.46 3.69
N GLU A 93 7.84 21.96 3.47
CA GLU A 93 9.05 22.77 3.63
C GLU A 93 9.25 23.79 2.49
N THR A 94 8.27 23.92 1.59
CA THR A 94 8.37 24.94 0.54
C THR A 94 8.25 26.31 1.18
N ALA A 95 9.36 27.02 1.30
CA ALA A 95 9.38 28.37 1.83
C ALA A 95 8.51 29.30 0.97
N GLU A 96 7.74 30.19 1.60
CA GLU A 96 7.01 31.24 0.88
C GLU A 96 7.98 32.01 -0.03
N GLY A 97 7.69 32.04 -1.34
CA GLY A 97 8.56 32.68 -2.34
C GLY A 97 9.69 31.81 -2.89
N ALA A 98 9.71 30.53 -2.63
CA ALA A 98 10.66 29.62 -3.27
C ALA A 98 10.46 29.55 -4.78
N GLU A 99 11.53 29.74 -5.54
CA GLU A 99 11.50 29.65 -7.02
C GLU A 99 11.29 28.21 -7.52
N ILE A 100 11.50 27.21 -6.68
CA ILE A 100 11.47 25.78 -7.03
C ILE A 100 10.54 25.08 -6.04
N GLU A 101 9.55 24.37 -6.58
CA GLU A 101 8.71 23.45 -5.79
C GLU A 101 9.57 22.29 -5.27
N THR A 102 9.52 22.04 -3.95
CA THR A 102 10.28 20.95 -3.34
C THR A 102 9.64 19.59 -3.68
N LEU A 103 10.47 18.57 -3.84
CA LEU A 103 10.02 17.18 -3.93
C LEU A 103 9.68 16.69 -2.52
N LYS A 104 8.41 16.39 -2.30
CA LYS A 104 7.96 15.87 -0.99
C LYS A 104 8.50 14.46 -0.75
N PRO A 105 8.97 14.16 0.46
CA PRO A 105 9.30 12.79 0.84
C PRO A 105 8.13 11.86 0.55
N TYR A 106 8.42 10.71 -0.05
CA TYR A 106 7.41 9.75 -0.45
C TYR A 106 7.63 8.40 0.24
N ARG A 107 6.55 7.89 0.85
CA ARG A 107 6.54 6.58 1.49
C ARG A 107 5.38 5.75 0.93
N GLY A 108 5.69 4.69 0.16
CA GLY A 108 4.70 3.86 -0.50
C GLY A 108 3.62 3.27 0.43
N PRO A 109 3.93 2.72 1.61
CA PRO A 109 2.94 2.16 2.53
C PRO A 109 2.14 3.18 3.35
N ALA A 110 2.40 4.50 3.23
CA ALA A 110 1.86 5.54 4.12
C ALA A 110 0.33 5.48 4.28
N ALA A 111 -0.43 5.25 3.20
CA ALA A 111 -1.89 5.19 3.26
C ALA A 111 -2.40 4.01 4.10
N PHE A 112 -1.79 2.83 3.99
CA PHE A 112 -2.13 1.66 4.80
C PHE A 112 -1.72 1.84 6.25
N GLU A 113 -0.54 2.40 6.50
CA GLU A 113 -0.04 2.68 7.84
C GLU A 113 -0.92 3.71 8.55
N ALA A 114 -1.33 4.78 7.86
CA ALA A 114 -2.26 5.78 8.40
C ALA A 114 -3.62 5.17 8.76
N MET A 115 -4.14 4.28 7.92
CA MET A 115 -5.38 3.54 8.20
C MET A 115 -5.21 2.64 9.42
N ARG A 116 -4.08 1.93 9.54
CA ARG A 116 -3.75 1.07 10.67
C ARG A 116 -3.65 1.86 11.97
N LEU A 117 -2.99 3.01 11.96
CA LEU A 117 -2.88 3.91 13.12
C LEU A 117 -4.26 4.40 13.59
N LYS A 118 -5.16 4.75 12.66
CA LYS A 118 -6.54 5.13 13.00
C LYS A 118 -7.28 3.98 13.68
N THR A 119 -7.11 2.76 13.18
CA THR A 119 -7.71 1.56 13.79
C THR A 119 -7.14 1.30 15.19
N ASP A 120 -5.84 1.42 15.38
CA ASP A 120 -5.19 1.21 16.68
C ASP A 120 -5.61 2.29 17.69
N ALA A 121 -5.72 3.56 17.27
CA ALA A 121 -6.23 4.65 18.11
C ALA A 121 -7.70 4.45 18.53
N PHE A 122 -8.55 4.00 17.59
CA PHE A 122 -9.94 3.63 17.89
C PHE A 122 -10.01 2.45 18.87
N SER A 123 -9.18 1.44 18.62
CA SER A 123 -9.16 0.19 19.39
C SER A 123 -8.71 0.38 20.83
N ALA A 124 -7.90 1.39 21.11
CA ALA A 124 -7.45 1.74 22.46
C ALA A 124 -8.62 2.13 23.39
N LYS A 125 -9.74 2.64 22.82
CA LYS A 125 -10.92 3.08 23.56
C LYS A 125 -12.10 2.11 23.45
N ASN A 126 -12.26 1.46 22.30
CA ASN A 126 -13.49 0.72 21.96
C ASN A 126 -13.26 -0.78 21.73
N GLY A 127 -12.01 -1.25 21.76
CA GLY A 127 -11.65 -2.57 21.24
C GLY A 127 -11.53 -2.58 19.69
N ARG A 128 -10.86 -3.59 19.15
CA ARG A 128 -10.72 -3.71 17.68
C ARG A 128 -12.08 -3.98 17.03
N PRO A 129 -12.44 -3.29 15.95
CA PRO A 129 -13.64 -3.61 15.19
C PRO A 129 -13.58 -5.05 14.68
N VAL A 130 -14.62 -5.82 14.94
CA VAL A 130 -14.69 -7.24 14.54
C VAL A 130 -15.24 -7.35 13.12
N VAL A 131 -14.48 -8.00 12.25
CA VAL A 131 -14.92 -8.42 10.91
C VAL A 131 -15.18 -9.91 10.97
N TYR A 132 -16.42 -10.30 10.75
CA TYR A 132 -16.87 -11.69 10.86
C TYR A 132 -17.13 -12.27 9.48
N MET A 133 -16.49 -13.41 9.16
CA MET A 133 -16.73 -14.10 7.91
C MET A 133 -18.04 -14.88 7.98
N PHE A 134 -18.85 -14.78 6.94
CA PHE A 134 -20.11 -15.47 6.77
C PHE A 134 -20.04 -16.41 5.55
N PRO A 135 -19.28 -17.53 5.66
CA PRO A 135 -19.06 -18.41 4.52
C PRO A 135 -20.24 -19.39 4.35
N MET A 136 -20.83 -19.39 3.15
CA MET A 136 -21.90 -20.30 2.76
C MET A 136 -21.65 -20.91 1.38
N GLY A 137 -22.23 -22.08 1.12
CA GLY A 137 -22.17 -22.72 -0.19
C GLY A 137 -20.94 -23.60 -0.40
N ASN A 138 -20.42 -23.64 -1.62
CA ASN A 138 -19.32 -24.53 -2.00
C ASN A 138 -18.04 -24.27 -1.21
N LEU A 139 -17.47 -25.34 -0.64
CA LEU A 139 -16.32 -25.25 0.28
C LEU A 139 -15.10 -24.56 -0.32
N ALA A 140 -14.75 -24.86 -1.58
CA ALA A 140 -13.56 -24.30 -2.20
C ALA A 140 -13.73 -22.78 -2.44
N MET A 141 -14.89 -22.37 -2.95
CA MET A 141 -15.19 -20.98 -3.25
C MET A 141 -15.29 -20.12 -1.98
N ARG A 142 -16.04 -20.60 -0.97
CA ARG A 142 -16.19 -19.86 0.30
C ARG A 142 -14.85 -19.71 1.05
N LYS A 143 -13.98 -20.74 1.03
CA LYS A 143 -12.64 -20.62 1.62
C LYS A 143 -11.77 -19.61 0.91
N ALA A 144 -11.74 -19.61 -0.41
CA ALA A 144 -10.96 -18.67 -1.19
C ALA A 144 -11.40 -17.21 -0.91
N ARG A 145 -12.71 -16.95 -0.88
CA ARG A 145 -13.27 -15.63 -0.59
C ARG A 145 -12.99 -15.20 0.85
N ALA A 146 -13.21 -16.08 1.82
CA ALA A 146 -12.93 -15.80 3.22
C ALA A 146 -11.43 -15.49 3.43
N GLN A 147 -10.53 -16.27 2.87
CA GLN A 147 -9.10 -16.05 2.96
C GLN A 147 -8.68 -14.70 2.37
N PHE A 148 -9.25 -14.33 1.21
CA PHE A 148 -9.01 -13.01 0.62
C PHE A 148 -9.49 -11.89 1.54
N ALA A 149 -10.72 -11.99 2.04
CA ALA A 149 -11.32 -10.99 2.91
C ALA A 149 -10.57 -10.87 4.25
N CYS A 150 -10.21 -12.00 4.87
CA CYS A 150 -9.41 -12.01 6.10
C CYS A 150 -8.11 -11.23 5.91
N ASN A 151 -7.37 -11.51 4.85
CA ASN A 151 -6.12 -10.80 4.54
C ASN A 151 -6.38 -9.32 4.28
N PHE A 152 -7.42 -8.98 3.53
CA PHE A 152 -7.76 -7.59 3.18
C PHE A 152 -8.08 -6.75 4.41
N PHE A 153 -9.01 -7.20 5.27
CA PHE A 153 -9.40 -6.45 6.46
C PHE A 153 -8.32 -6.40 7.54
N ALA A 154 -7.51 -7.45 7.63
CA ALA A 154 -6.38 -7.47 8.57
C ALA A 154 -5.29 -6.46 8.20
N CYS A 155 -5.13 -6.09 6.92
CA CYS A 155 -4.23 -5.00 6.52
C CYS A 155 -4.62 -3.66 7.16
N ALA A 156 -5.91 -3.43 7.41
CA ALA A 156 -6.40 -2.26 8.13
C ALA A 156 -6.36 -2.38 9.67
N GLY A 157 -5.91 -3.51 10.20
CA GLY A 157 -5.80 -3.75 11.64
C GLY A 157 -7.09 -4.20 12.33
N PHE A 158 -8.13 -4.58 11.58
CA PHE A 158 -9.36 -5.11 12.17
C PHE A 158 -9.14 -6.49 12.80
N GLU A 159 -9.95 -6.84 13.80
CA GLU A 159 -10.00 -8.19 14.34
C GLU A 159 -10.82 -9.05 13.38
N VAL A 160 -10.17 -10.02 12.73
CA VAL A 160 -10.82 -10.87 11.75
C VAL A 160 -11.16 -12.21 12.39
N LYS A 161 -12.44 -12.62 12.31
CA LYS A 161 -12.93 -13.91 12.78
C LYS A 161 -13.40 -14.75 11.60
N ASP A 162 -12.61 -15.77 11.28
CA ASP A 162 -12.97 -16.79 10.30
C ASP A 162 -13.64 -17.98 10.97
N ASN A 163 -14.38 -18.77 10.18
CA ASN A 163 -15.07 -19.96 10.66
C ASN A 163 -15.28 -20.97 9.52
N ASN A 164 -15.78 -22.17 9.88
CA ASN A 164 -15.99 -23.27 8.93
C ASN A 164 -17.28 -23.15 8.10
N GLY A 165 -18.07 -22.08 8.30
CA GLY A 165 -19.36 -21.87 7.64
C GLY A 165 -20.54 -22.42 8.42
N PHE A 166 -21.74 -22.06 7.95
CA PHE A 166 -23.01 -22.36 8.61
C PHE A 166 -23.87 -23.26 7.75
N LYS A 167 -24.74 -24.02 8.37
CA LYS A 167 -25.74 -24.85 7.68
C LYS A 167 -26.96 -24.06 7.28
N THR A 168 -27.33 -23.05 8.08
CA THR A 168 -28.47 -22.19 7.85
C THR A 168 -28.05 -20.71 7.97
N VAL A 169 -28.83 -19.84 7.36
CA VAL A 169 -28.61 -18.39 7.45
C VAL A 169 -28.81 -17.92 8.90
N ASP A 170 -29.81 -18.45 9.59
CA ASP A 170 -30.14 -18.04 10.97
C ASP A 170 -29.01 -18.36 11.96
N GLU A 171 -28.37 -19.53 11.83
CA GLU A 171 -27.15 -19.85 12.59
C GLU A 171 -26.05 -18.83 12.37
N GLY A 172 -25.83 -18.44 11.11
CA GLY A 172 -24.81 -17.46 10.75
C GLY A 172 -25.11 -16.06 11.29
N VAL A 173 -26.37 -15.63 11.20
CA VAL A 173 -26.80 -14.33 11.74
C VAL A 173 -26.62 -14.31 13.26
N GLN A 174 -27.04 -15.36 13.97
CA GLN A 174 -26.87 -15.44 15.42
C GLN A 174 -25.38 -15.38 15.79
N ALA A 175 -24.53 -16.11 15.09
CA ALA A 175 -23.10 -16.10 15.33
C ALA A 175 -22.47 -14.69 15.11
N CYS A 176 -22.94 -13.94 14.12
CA CYS A 176 -22.51 -12.56 13.90
C CYS A 176 -22.90 -11.65 15.08
N LEU A 177 -24.12 -11.79 15.59
CA LEU A 177 -24.61 -11.01 16.74
C LEU A 177 -23.84 -11.35 18.03
N ASP A 178 -23.65 -12.64 18.30
CA ASP A 178 -22.91 -13.12 19.49
C ASP A 178 -21.46 -12.63 19.51
N ASN A 179 -20.85 -12.53 18.34
CA ASN A 179 -19.50 -12.00 18.18
C ASN A 179 -19.42 -10.46 18.06
N LYS A 180 -20.56 -9.77 18.18
CA LYS A 180 -20.62 -8.30 18.06
C LYS A 180 -19.94 -7.79 16.78
N ALA A 181 -20.20 -8.47 15.66
CA ALA A 181 -19.58 -8.13 14.39
C ALA A 181 -19.92 -6.70 13.97
N ALA A 182 -18.90 -5.87 13.75
CA ALA A 182 -19.04 -4.53 13.18
C ALA A 182 -19.22 -4.61 11.66
N ILE A 183 -18.61 -5.61 11.04
CA ILE A 183 -18.70 -5.89 9.59
C ILE A 183 -18.93 -7.37 9.41
N VAL A 184 -19.87 -7.72 8.54
CA VAL A 184 -20.14 -9.11 8.12
C VAL A 184 -19.75 -9.26 6.65
N VAL A 185 -18.93 -10.25 6.34
CA VAL A 185 -18.46 -10.53 4.98
C VAL A 185 -19.09 -11.80 4.46
N LEU A 186 -19.95 -11.68 3.46
CA LEU A 186 -20.57 -12.80 2.77
C LEU A 186 -19.54 -13.47 1.84
N CYS A 187 -19.28 -14.76 2.06
CA CYS A 187 -18.28 -15.54 1.31
C CYS A 187 -18.90 -16.73 0.57
#